data_9bcb7c91145ab2b5d8ba074a1cb229f6
#
_entry.id   9bcb7c91145ab2b5d8ba074a1cb229f6
#
_cell.length_a   1.000
_cell.length_b   1.000
_cell.length_c   1.000
_cell.angle_alpha   90.00
_cell.angle_beta   90.00
_cell.angle_gamma   90.00
#
_symmetry.space_group_name_H-M   'P 1'
#
loop_
_entity.id
_entity.type
_entity.pdbx_description
1 polymer ?
#
loop_
_entity_poly.entity_id
_entity_poly.type
_entity_poly.pdbx_seq_one_letter_code
_entity_poly.pdbx_strand_id
1 'polypeptide(L)'
;MGAWSVVENAMRLSTTLKFSPGHAGIEMDLVLEAERLGFDAVWAGEAYGSDAVSPVAWVLARTSRIKAGTSIMQMPARTPACAAMTAMTLQALSGNRFLCGIGPSGPQVVEGWHGVRFGKPLTRTREYVAIIRQVLERKAPLEFHGEEYDIPYTGPGASGLGKPLRSIMHGDPSLKIYTASISAAGLRTAGEVADGNLPFFMSPEKAEAIVDPIQAGRARAGKSSDLADFDNAPYVRVSMGEDLARCRDALRPGLALYIGGMGARTANFYNDLARRIGYEAEAARIQDLFLDGKREQAAAAVPDALIDEVSLVGPPDRIKDRLQAWQDIAKKHWVGSLVLAGADAAAMRVIAEAVL
;
A
#
# COMPACT_ATOMS: atom_id res chain seq x y z
N MET A 1 -7.97 -23.79 -2.23
CA MET A 1 -7.63 -23.25 -0.89
C MET A 1 -6.13 -23.06 -0.84
N GLY A 2 -5.66 -21.88 -1.25
CA GLY A 2 -4.26 -21.49 -1.08
C GLY A 2 -4.12 -20.91 0.32
N ALA A 3 -4.01 -21.78 1.33
CA ALA A 3 -3.61 -21.35 2.65
C ALA A 3 -2.23 -20.69 2.54
N TRP A 4 -2.03 -19.58 3.23
CA TRP A 4 -0.69 -19.17 3.64
C TRP A 4 -0.09 -20.40 4.29
N SER A 5 1.04 -20.92 3.77
CA SER A 5 1.73 -22.00 4.48
C SER A 5 1.98 -21.48 5.89
N VAL A 6 1.44 -22.16 6.87
CA VAL A 6 1.69 -21.90 8.29
C VAL A 6 3.16 -22.24 8.55
N VAL A 7 4.04 -21.30 8.22
CA VAL A 7 5.30 -21.15 8.93
C VAL A 7 4.92 -20.30 10.12
N GLU A 8 4.99 -20.88 11.30
CA GLU A 8 4.63 -20.24 12.57
C GLU A 8 5.14 -18.80 12.63
N ASN A 9 4.20 -17.83 12.68
CA ASN A 9 4.37 -16.46 13.16
C ASN A 9 5.59 -15.62 12.68
N ALA A 10 6.18 -15.89 11.53
CA ALA A 10 7.27 -15.09 11.03
C ALA A 10 6.75 -13.90 10.20
N MET A 11 7.07 -12.68 10.64
CA MET A 11 6.86 -11.45 9.87
C MET A 11 7.60 -11.56 8.54
N ARG A 12 6.88 -11.34 7.43
CA ARG A 12 7.47 -11.35 6.09
C ARG A 12 8.11 -10.02 5.77
N LEU A 13 9.10 -10.03 4.88
CA LEU A 13 9.76 -8.84 4.37
C LEU A 13 9.36 -8.60 2.92
N SER A 14 9.14 -7.34 2.60
CA SER A 14 8.90 -6.85 1.25
C SER A 14 9.72 -5.58 1.01
N THR A 15 9.89 -5.18 -0.23
CA THR A 15 10.56 -3.93 -0.56
C THR A 15 9.81 -3.18 -1.65
N THR A 16 10.24 -1.95 -1.96
CA THR A 16 9.67 -1.13 -3.02
C THR A 16 10.58 -1.10 -4.24
N LEU A 17 9.99 -0.99 -5.44
CA LEU A 17 10.77 -0.65 -6.62
C LEU A 17 11.32 0.77 -6.50
N LYS A 18 12.60 0.93 -6.83
CA LYS A 18 13.22 2.23 -7.02
C LYS A 18 13.24 2.57 -8.49
N PHE A 19 12.84 3.79 -8.81
CA PHE A 19 12.92 4.36 -10.14
C PHE A 19 14.01 5.43 -10.16
N SER A 20 14.78 5.45 -11.24
CA SER A 20 15.74 6.53 -11.46
C SER A 20 15.01 7.84 -11.71
N PRO A 21 15.48 8.98 -11.17
CA PRO A 21 14.87 10.27 -11.42
C PRO A 21 14.80 10.58 -12.94
N GLY A 22 13.62 10.96 -13.39
CA GLY A 22 13.39 11.39 -14.78
C GLY A 22 13.18 10.27 -15.80
N HIS A 23 13.35 9.01 -15.46
CA HIS A 23 13.04 7.88 -16.35
C HIS A 23 12.65 6.62 -15.58
N ALA A 24 11.92 5.70 -16.24
CA ALA A 24 11.40 4.47 -15.64
C ALA A 24 12.45 3.34 -15.59
N GLY A 25 13.67 3.64 -15.13
CA GLY A 25 14.69 2.60 -14.89
C GLY A 25 14.43 1.84 -13.59
N ILE A 26 14.34 0.52 -13.65
CA ILE A 26 14.18 -0.34 -12.47
C ILE A 26 15.55 -0.87 -12.03
N GLU A 27 15.87 -0.72 -10.74
CA GLU A 27 17.08 -1.32 -10.16
C GLU A 27 16.88 -2.82 -9.95
N MET A 28 16.93 -3.61 -11.06
CA MET A 28 16.68 -5.05 -11.02
C MET A 28 17.63 -5.82 -10.10
N ASP A 29 18.85 -5.37 -9.92
CA ASP A 29 19.83 -6.02 -9.03
C ASP A 29 19.35 -6.01 -7.58
N LEU A 30 18.66 -4.95 -7.14
CA LEU A 30 18.05 -4.92 -5.81
C LEU A 30 16.85 -5.88 -5.69
N VAL A 31 16.07 -6.04 -6.76
CA VAL A 31 14.96 -7.00 -6.79
C VAL A 31 15.48 -8.43 -6.72
N LEU A 32 16.50 -8.75 -7.48
CA LEU A 32 17.16 -10.08 -7.48
C LEU A 32 17.82 -10.37 -6.12
N GLU A 33 18.43 -9.37 -5.50
CA GLU A 33 18.98 -9.52 -4.15
C GLU A 33 17.88 -9.76 -3.11
N ALA A 34 16.75 -9.03 -3.18
CA ALA A 34 15.58 -9.27 -2.32
C ALA A 34 15.05 -10.71 -2.50
N GLU A 35 14.93 -11.20 -3.75
CA GLU A 35 14.53 -12.59 -4.02
C GLU A 35 15.52 -13.59 -3.45
N ARG A 36 16.83 -13.34 -3.58
CA ARG A 36 17.90 -14.19 -3.04
C ARG A 36 17.83 -14.28 -1.51
N LEU A 37 17.55 -13.16 -0.85
CA LEU A 37 17.43 -13.04 0.61
C LEU A 37 16.15 -13.65 1.16
N GLY A 38 15.17 -14.04 0.33
CA GLY A 38 13.92 -14.64 0.78
C GLY A 38 12.80 -13.62 1.05
N PHE A 39 12.89 -12.40 0.52
CA PHE A 39 11.79 -11.45 0.59
C PHE A 39 10.52 -12.01 -0.09
N ASP A 40 9.37 -11.75 0.53
CA ASP A 40 8.07 -12.23 0.03
C ASP A 40 7.60 -11.48 -1.20
N ALA A 41 7.75 -10.14 -1.21
CA ALA A 41 7.22 -9.31 -2.30
C ALA A 41 8.04 -8.06 -2.60
N VAL A 42 7.84 -7.52 -3.81
CA VAL A 42 8.26 -6.19 -4.20
C VAL A 42 7.06 -5.38 -4.70
N TRP A 43 7.00 -4.09 -4.37
CA TRP A 43 5.85 -3.24 -4.63
C TRP A 43 6.19 -2.06 -5.54
N ALA A 44 5.35 -1.83 -6.56
CA ALA A 44 5.45 -0.70 -7.48
C ALA A 44 4.37 0.34 -7.21
N GLY A 45 4.77 1.59 -6.99
CA GLY A 45 3.85 2.72 -6.84
C GLY A 45 3.39 3.31 -8.17
N GLU A 46 2.23 3.95 -8.16
CA GLU A 46 1.69 4.72 -9.29
C GLU A 46 1.23 6.10 -8.79
N ALA A 47 1.71 7.14 -9.45
CA ALA A 47 1.26 8.50 -9.21
C ALA A 47 1.06 9.20 -10.57
N TYR A 48 1.74 10.30 -10.83
CA TYR A 48 1.78 11.00 -12.14
C TYR A 48 3.17 10.84 -12.78
N GLY A 49 3.67 9.62 -12.79
CA GLY A 49 4.97 9.21 -13.35
C GLY A 49 4.84 7.88 -14.07
N SER A 50 5.53 6.84 -13.59
CA SER A 50 5.37 5.48 -14.10
C SER A 50 4.02 4.90 -13.68
N ASP A 51 3.38 4.11 -14.55
CA ASP A 51 2.30 3.21 -14.14
C ASP A 51 2.85 2.07 -13.25
N ALA A 52 1.99 1.41 -12.49
CA ALA A 52 2.42 0.32 -11.61
C ALA A 52 2.42 -1.05 -12.28
N VAL A 53 1.63 -1.24 -13.33
CA VAL A 53 1.40 -2.55 -13.97
C VAL A 53 2.61 -2.99 -14.79
N SER A 54 3.14 -2.08 -15.62
CA SER A 54 4.28 -2.39 -16.51
C SER A 54 5.53 -2.80 -15.74
N PRO A 55 5.97 -2.08 -14.68
CA PRO A 55 7.09 -2.50 -13.86
C PRO A 55 6.86 -3.83 -13.14
N VAL A 56 5.67 -4.07 -12.63
CA VAL A 56 5.31 -5.34 -11.97
C VAL A 56 5.38 -6.51 -12.95
N ALA A 57 4.84 -6.35 -14.17
CA ALA A 57 4.93 -7.36 -15.20
C ALA A 57 6.38 -7.68 -15.56
N TRP A 58 7.22 -6.65 -15.68
CA TRP A 58 8.66 -6.79 -15.96
C TRP A 58 9.39 -7.56 -14.87
N VAL A 59 9.12 -7.25 -13.59
CA VAL A 59 9.71 -7.96 -12.45
C VAL A 59 9.24 -9.41 -12.42
N LEU A 60 7.96 -9.68 -12.55
CA LEU A 60 7.40 -11.04 -12.55
C LEU A 60 7.99 -11.92 -13.65
N ALA A 61 8.29 -11.34 -14.83
CA ALA A 61 8.92 -12.04 -15.95
C ALA A 61 10.41 -12.36 -15.72
N ARG A 62 11.09 -11.66 -14.81
CA ARG A 62 12.52 -11.78 -14.54
C ARG A 62 12.88 -12.42 -13.21
N THR A 63 11.88 -12.82 -12.45
CA THR A 63 12.01 -13.47 -11.14
C THR A 63 11.27 -14.79 -11.13
N SER A 64 11.54 -15.64 -10.14
CA SER A 64 10.98 -17.00 -10.10
C SER A 64 10.16 -17.29 -8.84
N ARG A 65 10.43 -16.60 -7.73
CA ARG A 65 9.82 -16.85 -6.42
C ARG A 65 9.16 -15.62 -5.82
N ILE A 66 9.85 -14.47 -5.82
CA ILE A 66 9.33 -13.25 -5.22
C ILE A 66 8.02 -12.83 -5.90
N LYS A 67 7.06 -12.44 -5.10
CA LYS A 67 5.82 -11.84 -5.58
C LYS A 67 6.08 -10.39 -6.01
N ALA A 68 5.23 -9.87 -6.89
CA ALA A 68 5.26 -8.46 -7.20
C ALA A 68 3.83 -7.88 -7.17
N GLY A 69 3.69 -6.72 -6.60
CA GLY A 69 2.40 -6.08 -6.41
C GLY A 69 2.39 -4.59 -6.76
N THR A 70 1.20 -4.11 -7.03
CA THR A 70 0.95 -2.67 -7.21
C THR A 70 0.68 -2.01 -5.86
N SER A 71 1.27 -0.84 -5.60
CA SER A 71 1.14 -0.12 -4.34
C SER A 71 1.08 1.40 -4.56
N ILE A 72 0.06 1.81 -5.17
CA ILE A 72 -1.15 1.12 -5.58
C ILE A 72 -1.42 1.40 -7.06
N MET A 73 -2.14 0.53 -7.72
CA MET A 73 -2.76 0.82 -8.99
C MET A 73 -3.94 1.78 -8.75
N GLN A 74 -3.95 2.92 -9.43
CA GLN A 74 -4.97 3.95 -9.21
C GLN A 74 -6.31 3.53 -9.84
N MET A 75 -7.36 3.43 -9.02
CA MET A 75 -8.72 3.09 -9.50
C MET A 75 -9.26 4.06 -10.55
N PRO A 76 -9.05 5.39 -10.46
CA PRO A 76 -9.50 6.33 -11.49
C PRO A 76 -8.88 6.12 -12.88
N ALA A 77 -7.69 5.54 -12.93
CA ALA A 77 -6.97 5.31 -14.19
C ALA A 77 -7.49 4.10 -14.98
N ARG A 78 -8.24 3.20 -14.33
CA ARG A 78 -8.72 1.94 -14.93
C ARG A 78 -10.12 1.61 -14.47
N THR A 79 -10.96 1.10 -15.37
CA THR A 79 -12.26 0.53 -14.95
C THR A 79 -12.03 -0.74 -14.11
N PRO A 80 -12.94 -1.10 -13.20
CA PRO A 80 -12.78 -2.31 -12.38
C PRO A 80 -12.72 -3.60 -13.22
N ALA A 81 -13.41 -3.66 -14.35
CA ALA A 81 -13.32 -4.77 -15.30
C ALA A 81 -11.92 -4.85 -15.93
N CYS A 82 -11.34 -3.71 -16.34
CA CYS A 82 -9.96 -3.66 -16.83
C CYS A 82 -8.94 -4.09 -15.78
N ALA A 83 -9.09 -3.64 -14.53
CA ALA A 83 -8.22 -4.06 -13.43
C ALA A 83 -8.34 -5.57 -13.16
N ALA A 84 -9.54 -6.13 -13.19
CA ALA A 84 -9.73 -7.57 -13.06
C ALA A 84 -9.03 -8.35 -14.19
N MET A 85 -9.15 -7.90 -15.45
CA MET A 85 -8.44 -8.49 -16.59
C MET A 85 -6.92 -8.42 -16.42
N THR A 86 -6.40 -7.27 -16.01
CA THR A 86 -4.96 -7.09 -15.70
C THR A 86 -4.50 -8.07 -14.64
N ALA A 87 -5.26 -8.15 -13.53
CA ALA A 87 -4.93 -9.03 -12.42
C ALA A 87 -4.95 -10.52 -12.81
N MET A 88 -5.96 -10.97 -13.53
CA MET A 88 -6.04 -12.35 -14.06
C MET A 88 -4.84 -12.69 -14.96
N THR A 89 -4.48 -11.74 -15.84
CA THR A 89 -3.36 -11.93 -16.77
C THR A 89 -2.03 -12.06 -16.02
N LEU A 90 -1.74 -11.12 -15.11
CA LEU A 90 -0.51 -11.16 -14.32
C LEU A 90 -0.45 -12.38 -13.39
N GLN A 91 -1.56 -12.77 -12.81
CA GLN A 91 -1.69 -13.97 -11.99
C GLN A 91 -1.32 -15.23 -12.79
N ALA A 92 -1.93 -15.40 -13.96
CA ALA A 92 -1.68 -16.54 -14.83
C ALA A 92 -0.22 -16.60 -15.34
N LEU A 93 0.30 -15.47 -15.84
CA LEU A 93 1.66 -15.39 -16.38
C LEU A 93 2.74 -15.60 -15.31
N SER A 94 2.46 -15.26 -14.06
CA SER A 94 3.44 -15.32 -12.97
C SER A 94 3.35 -16.58 -12.10
N GLY A 95 2.40 -17.49 -12.36
CA GLY A 95 2.13 -18.62 -11.48
C GLY A 95 1.66 -18.17 -10.09
N ASN A 96 0.67 -17.28 -10.04
CA ASN A 96 0.03 -16.75 -8.83
C ASN A 96 0.95 -15.88 -7.93
N ARG A 97 1.95 -15.20 -8.50
CA ARG A 97 2.84 -14.29 -7.77
C ARG A 97 2.42 -12.82 -7.81
N PHE A 98 1.32 -12.46 -8.46
CA PHE A 98 0.83 -11.08 -8.50
C PHE A 98 0.00 -10.73 -7.27
N LEU A 99 0.22 -9.53 -6.71
CA LEU A 99 -0.55 -8.95 -5.62
C LEU A 99 -1.25 -7.67 -6.12
N CYS A 100 -2.59 -7.62 -6.00
CA CYS A 100 -3.39 -6.54 -6.55
C CYS A 100 -3.62 -5.43 -5.52
N GLY A 101 -2.72 -4.47 -5.43
CA GLY A 101 -2.93 -3.28 -4.60
C GLY A 101 -3.64 -2.17 -5.37
N ILE A 102 -4.72 -1.65 -4.83
CA ILE A 102 -5.57 -0.61 -5.43
C ILE A 102 -5.82 0.55 -4.47
N GLY A 103 -6.07 1.72 -5.02
CA GLY A 103 -6.39 2.88 -4.19
C GLY A 103 -7.11 4.00 -4.96
N PRO A 104 -7.89 4.83 -4.24
CA PRO A 104 -8.69 5.89 -4.85
C PRO A 104 -7.86 7.08 -5.33
N SER A 105 -6.62 7.22 -4.89
CA SER A 105 -5.79 8.43 -5.04
C SER A 105 -6.41 9.68 -4.38
N GLY A 106 -5.76 10.84 -4.51
CA GLY A 106 -6.25 12.13 -4.00
C GLY A 106 -6.96 12.96 -5.08
N PRO A 107 -7.80 13.93 -4.70
CA PRO A 107 -8.56 14.73 -5.65
C PRO A 107 -7.68 15.47 -6.67
N GLN A 108 -6.48 15.92 -6.27
CA GLN A 108 -5.55 16.59 -7.16
C GLN A 108 -5.09 15.71 -8.32
N VAL A 109 -4.91 14.42 -8.07
CA VAL A 109 -4.52 13.44 -9.10
C VAL A 109 -5.74 12.99 -9.89
N VAL A 110 -6.84 12.68 -9.21
CA VAL A 110 -8.07 12.18 -9.85
C VAL A 110 -8.64 13.20 -10.83
N GLU A 111 -8.80 14.43 -10.38
CA GLU A 111 -9.41 15.51 -11.19
C GLU A 111 -8.35 16.21 -12.06
N GLY A 112 -7.17 16.49 -11.50
CA GLY A 112 -6.14 17.27 -12.18
C GLY A 112 -5.30 16.48 -13.19
N TRP A 113 -5.09 15.18 -12.98
CA TRP A 113 -4.28 14.36 -13.86
C TRP A 113 -5.12 13.41 -14.73
N HIS A 114 -6.08 12.70 -14.12
CA HIS A 114 -6.92 11.77 -14.85
C HIS A 114 -8.18 12.41 -15.48
N GLY A 115 -8.54 13.64 -15.09
CA GLY A 115 -9.69 14.36 -15.64
C GLY A 115 -11.04 13.70 -15.34
N VAL A 116 -11.15 12.96 -14.24
CA VAL A 116 -12.37 12.27 -13.83
C VAL A 116 -12.88 12.76 -12.48
N ARG A 117 -14.16 12.61 -12.23
CA ARG A 117 -14.80 13.02 -10.98
C ARG A 117 -14.21 12.28 -9.79
N PHE A 118 -13.86 12.99 -8.71
CA PHE A 118 -13.35 12.37 -7.47
C PHE A 118 -14.39 11.45 -6.81
N GLY A 119 -15.66 11.92 -6.72
CA GLY A 119 -16.78 11.12 -6.23
C GLY A 119 -16.66 10.72 -4.77
N LYS A 120 -17.14 9.51 -4.43
CA LYS A 120 -17.13 8.93 -3.08
C LYS A 120 -16.07 7.83 -2.97
N PRO A 121 -14.84 8.14 -2.57
CA PRO A 121 -13.71 7.21 -2.68
C PRO A 121 -13.92 5.90 -1.91
N LEU A 122 -14.56 5.91 -0.76
CA LEU A 122 -14.80 4.70 0.03
C LEU A 122 -15.90 3.81 -0.58
N THR A 123 -16.96 4.41 -1.11
CA THR A 123 -18.00 3.69 -1.88
C THR A 123 -17.38 3.08 -3.13
N ARG A 124 -16.62 3.89 -3.88
CA ARG A 124 -15.89 3.43 -5.06
C ARG A 124 -14.98 2.24 -4.74
N THR A 125 -14.26 2.26 -3.63
CA THR A 125 -13.39 1.15 -3.22
C THR A 125 -14.19 -0.13 -2.99
N ARG A 126 -15.32 -0.07 -2.29
CA ARG A 126 -16.19 -1.25 -2.05
C ARG A 126 -16.72 -1.82 -3.35
N GLU A 127 -17.26 -0.97 -4.20
CA GLU A 127 -17.83 -1.38 -5.47
C GLU A 127 -16.77 -1.94 -6.41
N TYR A 128 -15.61 -1.30 -6.48
CA TYR A 128 -14.49 -1.72 -7.32
C TYR A 128 -14.00 -3.12 -6.94
N VAL A 129 -13.80 -3.38 -5.64
CA VAL A 129 -13.41 -4.71 -5.16
C VAL A 129 -14.50 -5.74 -5.42
N ALA A 130 -15.77 -5.40 -5.18
CA ALA A 130 -16.90 -6.30 -5.45
C ALA A 130 -16.96 -6.71 -6.93
N ILE A 131 -16.77 -5.76 -7.85
CA ILE A 131 -16.73 -6.02 -9.29
C ILE A 131 -15.55 -6.91 -9.66
N ILE A 132 -14.33 -6.65 -9.14
CA ILE A 132 -13.18 -7.53 -9.38
C ILE A 132 -13.51 -8.95 -8.93
N ARG A 133 -14.05 -9.11 -7.71
CA ARG A 133 -14.42 -10.44 -7.17
C ARG A 133 -15.44 -11.16 -8.07
N GLN A 134 -16.48 -10.46 -8.53
CA GLN A 134 -17.48 -11.03 -9.46
C GLN A 134 -16.86 -11.52 -10.77
N VAL A 135 -15.92 -10.73 -11.33
CA VAL A 135 -15.20 -11.12 -12.55
C VAL A 135 -14.35 -12.38 -12.33
N LEU A 136 -13.62 -12.44 -11.20
CA LEU A 136 -12.78 -13.59 -10.85
C LEU A 136 -13.60 -14.85 -10.57
N GLU A 137 -14.70 -14.74 -9.84
CA GLU A 137 -15.61 -15.86 -9.55
C GLU A 137 -16.31 -16.41 -10.78
N ARG A 138 -16.57 -15.56 -11.77
CA ARG A 138 -17.16 -15.90 -13.08
C ARG A 138 -18.46 -16.73 -12.98
N LYS A 139 -19.23 -16.62 -11.90
CA LYS A 139 -20.50 -17.35 -11.70
C LYS A 139 -21.58 -16.96 -12.70
N ALA A 140 -21.64 -15.67 -13.05
CA ALA A 140 -22.61 -15.09 -14.00
C ALA A 140 -21.90 -14.06 -14.92
N PRO A 141 -22.53 -13.58 -15.99
CA PRO A 141 -22.12 -12.35 -16.65
C PRO A 141 -22.02 -11.20 -15.64
N LEU A 142 -21.09 -10.26 -15.87
CA LEU A 142 -20.89 -9.12 -14.98
C LEU A 142 -22.07 -8.17 -15.10
N GLU A 143 -22.76 -7.98 -13.98
CA GLU A 143 -23.83 -7.01 -13.81
C GLU A 143 -23.67 -6.38 -12.42
N PHE A 144 -23.62 -5.05 -12.38
CA PHE A 144 -23.41 -4.32 -11.14
C PHE A 144 -24.07 -2.95 -11.19
N HIS A 145 -24.94 -2.64 -10.24
CA HIS A 145 -25.67 -1.38 -10.14
C HIS A 145 -25.38 -0.74 -8.78
N GLY A 146 -24.35 0.12 -8.78
CA GLY A 146 -23.89 0.84 -7.60
C GLY A 146 -24.05 2.35 -7.73
N GLU A 147 -23.46 3.07 -6.82
CA GLU A 147 -23.45 4.53 -6.80
C GLU A 147 -22.32 5.11 -7.68
N GLU A 148 -21.18 4.45 -7.72
CA GLU A 148 -20.00 4.87 -8.47
C GLU A 148 -19.84 4.09 -9.79
N TYR A 149 -20.39 2.89 -9.87
CA TYR A 149 -20.32 2.03 -11.06
C TYR A 149 -21.68 1.47 -11.44
N ASP A 150 -21.98 1.55 -12.76
CA ASP A 150 -23.17 0.97 -13.38
C ASP A 150 -22.71 0.13 -14.58
N ILE A 151 -22.90 -1.20 -14.50
CA ILE A 151 -22.43 -2.16 -15.52
C ILE A 151 -23.54 -3.17 -15.81
N PRO A 152 -24.07 -3.26 -17.05
CA PRO A 152 -23.81 -2.40 -18.20
C PRO A 152 -24.21 -0.95 -17.95
N TYR A 153 -23.50 0.01 -18.57
CA TYR A 153 -23.83 1.41 -18.43
C TYR A 153 -25.14 1.76 -19.12
N THR A 154 -26.06 2.33 -18.34
CA THR A 154 -27.42 2.70 -18.84
C THR A 154 -27.71 4.21 -18.70
N GLY A 155 -26.71 4.99 -18.25
CA GLY A 155 -26.86 6.43 -18.02
C GLY A 155 -26.85 7.30 -19.28
N PRO A 156 -26.77 8.64 -19.14
CA PRO A 156 -26.75 9.58 -20.24
C PRO A 156 -25.66 9.27 -21.26
N GLY A 157 -26.04 9.23 -22.55
CA GLY A 157 -25.14 8.90 -23.65
C GLY A 157 -24.95 7.41 -23.92
N ALA A 158 -25.63 6.52 -23.20
CA ALA A 158 -25.62 5.09 -23.48
C ALA A 158 -26.18 4.80 -24.88
N SER A 159 -25.55 3.88 -25.62
CA SER A 159 -26.01 3.45 -26.94
C SER A 159 -27.26 2.56 -26.90
N GLY A 160 -27.62 2.02 -25.76
CA GLY A 160 -28.66 1.01 -25.57
C GLY A 160 -28.26 -0.41 -26.04
N LEU A 161 -27.02 -0.59 -26.52
CA LEU A 161 -26.50 -1.88 -27.01
C LEU A 161 -25.68 -2.65 -25.96
N GLY A 162 -25.39 -2.01 -24.79
CA GLY A 162 -24.67 -2.63 -23.69
C GLY A 162 -25.42 -3.84 -23.14
N LYS A 163 -24.71 -4.94 -22.92
CA LYS A 163 -25.25 -6.16 -22.29
C LYS A 163 -24.21 -6.73 -21.30
N PRO A 164 -24.67 -7.45 -20.27
CA PRO A 164 -23.75 -8.14 -19.37
C PRO A 164 -22.84 -9.11 -20.12
N LEU A 165 -21.53 -9.03 -19.84
CA LEU A 165 -20.53 -9.90 -20.46
C LEU A 165 -19.85 -10.76 -19.37
N ARG A 166 -19.44 -11.98 -19.74
CA ARG A 166 -18.65 -12.85 -18.90
C ARG A 166 -17.21 -12.87 -19.43
N SER A 167 -16.22 -12.80 -18.53
CA SER A 167 -14.83 -12.96 -18.93
C SER A 167 -14.63 -14.26 -19.71
N ILE A 168 -13.88 -14.21 -20.83
CA ILE A 168 -13.50 -15.41 -21.58
C ILE A 168 -12.41 -16.20 -20.82
N MET A 169 -11.57 -15.52 -20.06
CA MET A 169 -10.55 -16.15 -19.22
C MET A 169 -11.12 -16.56 -17.87
N HIS A 170 -10.58 -17.61 -17.31
CA HIS A 170 -10.83 -18.02 -15.93
C HIS A 170 -9.79 -17.39 -15.03
N GLY A 171 -10.22 -16.56 -14.08
CA GLY A 171 -9.38 -16.00 -13.03
C GLY A 171 -9.25 -16.94 -11.84
N ASP A 172 -8.29 -16.68 -10.97
CA ASP A 172 -8.18 -17.33 -9.69
C ASP A 172 -8.81 -16.45 -8.59
N PRO A 173 -9.93 -16.88 -7.98
CA PRO A 173 -10.58 -16.13 -6.90
C PRO A 173 -9.71 -15.93 -5.65
N SER A 174 -8.62 -16.68 -5.51
CA SER A 174 -7.67 -16.54 -4.40
C SER A 174 -6.76 -15.30 -4.52
N LEU A 175 -6.85 -14.55 -5.64
CA LEU A 175 -6.12 -13.29 -5.84
C LEU A 175 -6.24 -12.40 -4.61
N LYS A 176 -5.09 -11.98 -4.07
CA LYS A 176 -5.03 -11.08 -2.92
C LYS A 176 -5.19 -9.63 -3.37
N ILE A 177 -6.18 -8.95 -2.79
CA ILE A 177 -6.47 -7.53 -3.04
C ILE A 177 -6.08 -6.73 -1.82
N TYR A 178 -5.21 -5.73 -2.02
CA TYR A 178 -4.76 -4.80 -1.00
C TYR A 178 -5.31 -3.39 -1.26
N THR A 179 -5.56 -2.66 -0.19
CA THR A 179 -5.82 -1.22 -0.24
C THR A 179 -4.66 -0.45 0.38
N ALA A 180 -4.60 0.88 0.15
CA ALA A 180 -3.64 1.76 0.83
C ALA A 180 -4.44 2.80 1.62
N SER A 181 -4.73 2.49 2.86
CA SER A 181 -5.57 3.31 3.73
C SER A 181 -4.86 3.65 5.03
N ILE A 182 -5.05 4.89 5.50
CA ILE A 182 -4.53 5.39 6.79
C ILE A 182 -5.60 6.13 7.60
N SER A 183 -6.67 6.62 6.97
CA SER A 183 -7.80 7.21 7.69
C SER A 183 -8.64 6.12 8.36
N ALA A 184 -9.24 6.41 9.51
CA ALA A 184 -10.05 5.43 10.24
C ALA A 184 -11.22 4.87 9.39
N ALA A 185 -11.83 5.68 8.54
CA ALA A 185 -12.89 5.24 7.64
C ALA A 185 -12.34 4.36 6.49
N GLY A 186 -11.18 4.72 5.93
CA GLY A 186 -10.50 3.92 4.91
C GLY A 186 -10.03 2.57 5.44
N LEU A 187 -9.46 2.55 6.65
CA LEU A 187 -9.03 1.32 7.33
C LEU A 187 -10.20 0.39 7.63
N ARG A 188 -11.35 0.93 8.04
CA ARG A 188 -12.59 0.13 8.17
C ARG A 188 -13.00 -0.48 6.82
N THR A 189 -12.97 0.31 5.75
CA THR A 189 -13.27 -0.20 4.40
C THR A 189 -12.27 -1.28 3.97
N ALA A 190 -10.97 -1.11 4.26
CA ALA A 190 -9.96 -2.14 4.02
C ALA A 190 -10.33 -3.46 4.71
N GLY A 191 -10.67 -3.43 6.00
CA GLY A 191 -11.11 -4.60 6.76
C GLY A 191 -12.38 -5.25 6.19
N GLU A 192 -13.32 -4.46 5.67
CA GLU A 192 -14.56 -4.98 5.06
C GLU A 192 -14.28 -5.78 3.78
N VAL A 193 -13.47 -5.26 2.84
CA VAL A 193 -13.44 -5.75 1.46
C VAL A 193 -12.11 -6.33 0.99
N ALA A 194 -10.99 -5.99 1.63
CA ALA A 194 -9.66 -6.38 1.18
C ALA A 194 -9.11 -7.62 1.90
N ASP A 195 -7.99 -8.14 1.37
CA ASP A 195 -7.18 -9.20 1.98
C ASP A 195 -5.93 -8.63 2.66
N GLY A 196 -5.66 -7.33 2.47
CA GLY A 196 -4.55 -6.64 3.09
C GLY A 196 -4.65 -5.12 2.95
N ASN A 197 -3.77 -4.42 3.65
CA ASN A 197 -3.65 -2.97 3.61
C ASN A 197 -2.18 -2.54 3.66
N LEU A 198 -1.85 -1.46 3.00
CA LEU A 198 -0.51 -0.90 2.85
C LEU A 198 -0.45 0.48 3.52
N PRO A 199 -0.42 0.57 4.86
CA PRO A 199 -0.42 1.85 5.54
C PRO A 199 0.97 2.50 5.56
N PHE A 200 0.98 3.84 5.58
CA PHE A 200 2.16 4.65 5.88
C PHE A 200 2.15 5.09 7.36
N PHE A 201 3.31 5.38 7.93
CA PHE A 201 3.48 5.96 9.28
C PHE A 201 2.85 5.13 10.40
N MET A 202 2.83 3.81 10.27
CA MET A 202 2.47 2.96 11.38
C MET A 202 3.60 2.95 12.40
N SER A 203 3.26 3.17 13.67
CA SER A 203 4.15 2.96 14.82
C SER A 203 3.80 1.62 15.46
N PRO A 204 4.76 0.73 15.73
CA PRO A 204 4.47 -0.52 16.44
C PRO A 204 3.97 -0.29 17.86
N GLU A 205 4.38 0.79 18.53
CA GLU A 205 3.92 1.15 19.88
C GLU A 205 2.49 1.70 19.91
N LYS A 206 1.98 2.15 18.77
CA LYS A 206 0.65 2.77 18.63
C LYS A 206 -0.11 2.09 17.47
N ALA A 207 0.10 0.78 17.33
CA ALA A 207 -0.43 -0.01 16.22
C ALA A 207 -1.96 -0.01 16.18
N GLU A 208 -2.62 0.17 17.33
CA GLU A 208 -4.08 0.25 17.47
C GLU A 208 -4.69 1.35 16.60
N ALA A 209 -3.97 2.45 16.35
CA ALA A 209 -4.44 3.52 15.45
C ALA A 209 -4.74 3.03 14.02
N ILE A 210 -4.11 1.93 13.61
CA ILE A 210 -4.31 1.26 12.30
C ILE A 210 -5.15 0.00 12.47
N VAL A 211 -4.85 -0.82 13.48
CA VAL A 211 -5.41 -2.16 13.66
C VAL A 211 -6.90 -2.14 14.07
N ASP A 212 -7.27 -1.33 15.06
CA ASP A 212 -8.65 -1.29 15.57
C ASP A 212 -9.68 -0.95 14.48
N PRO A 213 -9.47 0.07 13.64
CA PRO A 213 -10.40 0.32 12.55
C PRO A 213 -10.49 -0.84 11.54
N ILE A 214 -9.37 -1.54 11.23
CA ILE A 214 -9.39 -2.72 10.34
C ILE A 214 -10.24 -3.83 10.98
N GLN A 215 -10.00 -4.15 12.25
CA GLN A 215 -10.76 -5.15 12.99
C GLN A 215 -12.26 -4.82 13.03
N ALA A 216 -12.61 -3.54 13.27
CA ALA A 216 -13.98 -3.08 13.23
C ALA A 216 -14.63 -3.26 11.84
N GLY A 217 -13.87 -3.02 10.77
CA GLY A 217 -14.33 -3.27 9.40
C GLY A 217 -14.57 -4.74 9.13
N ARG A 218 -13.65 -5.61 9.54
CA ARG A 218 -13.77 -7.07 9.43
C ARG A 218 -15.00 -7.61 10.17
N ALA A 219 -15.21 -7.16 11.41
CA ALA A 219 -16.38 -7.55 12.21
C ALA A 219 -17.70 -7.16 11.53
N ARG A 220 -17.78 -5.96 10.91
CA ARG A 220 -18.96 -5.54 10.12
C ARG A 220 -19.21 -6.43 8.90
N ALA A 221 -18.16 -7.00 8.31
CA ALA A 221 -18.25 -7.93 7.19
C ALA A 221 -18.46 -9.39 7.62
N GLY A 222 -18.65 -9.66 8.92
CA GLY A 222 -18.80 -11.02 9.46
C GLY A 222 -17.52 -11.85 9.41
N LYS A 223 -16.35 -11.19 9.29
CA LYS A 223 -15.03 -11.85 9.30
C LYS A 223 -14.46 -11.85 10.72
N SER A 224 -13.48 -12.74 10.98
CA SER A 224 -12.74 -12.73 12.24
C SER A 224 -12.07 -11.36 12.48
N SER A 225 -12.06 -10.89 13.73
CA SER A 225 -11.26 -9.73 14.13
C SER A 225 -9.77 -10.07 14.26
N ASP A 226 -9.39 -11.33 14.36
CA ASP A 226 -8.00 -11.75 14.19
C ASP A 226 -7.54 -11.47 12.76
N LEU A 227 -6.34 -10.91 12.62
CA LEU A 227 -5.77 -10.54 11.33
C LEU A 227 -4.88 -11.64 10.72
N ALA A 228 -4.91 -12.86 11.21
CA ALA A 228 -4.09 -13.97 10.70
C ALA A 228 -4.28 -14.23 9.19
N ASP A 229 -5.46 -13.94 8.65
CA ASP A 229 -5.79 -14.05 7.22
C ASP A 229 -5.78 -12.70 6.47
N PHE A 230 -5.32 -11.63 7.13
CA PHE A 230 -5.25 -10.26 6.59
C PHE A 230 -3.82 -9.72 6.69
N ASP A 231 -3.22 -9.38 5.55
CA ASP A 231 -1.85 -8.84 5.54
C ASP A 231 -1.85 -7.31 5.74
N ASN A 232 -1.71 -6.85 6.97
CA ASN A 232 -1.39 -5.45 7.23
C ASN A 232 0.11 -5.26 7.00
N ALA A 233 0.47 -4.56 5.92
CA ALA A 233 1.82 -4.45 5.39
C ALA A 233 2.31 -2.99 5.41
N PRO A 234 2.73 -2.45 6.56
CA PRO A 234 3.16 -1.06 6.67
C PRO A 234 4.42 -0.76 5.87
N TYR A 235 4.43 0.43 5.26
CA TYR A 235 5.62 1.03 4.67
C TYR A 235 6.51 1.60 5.77
N VAL A 236 7.71 1.05 5.91
CA VAL A 236 8.72 1.48 6.86
C VAL A 236 9.91 2.02 6.09
N ARG A 237 10.23 3.29 6.27
CA ARG A 237 11.40 3.90 5.63
C ARG A 237 12.68 3.41 6.28
N VAL A 238 13.70 3.17 5.47
CA VAL A 238 15.00 2.68 5.93
C VAL A 238 16.09 3.71 5.58
N SER A 239 16.90 4.08 6.58
CA SER A 239 18.11 4.87 6.40
C SER A 239 19.20 4.33 7.31
N MET A 240 20.05 3.44 6.79
CA MET A 240 21.12 2.78 7.54
C MET A 240 22.45 3.52 7.38
N GLY A 241 23.15 3.71 8.49
CA GLY A 241 24.49 4.34 8.54
C GLY A 241 24.93 4.61 9.97
N GLU A 242 26.23 4.86 10.16
CA GLU A 242 26.83 5.06 11.48
C GLU A 242 26.40 6.38 12.14
N ASP A 243 26.18 7.43 11.35
CA ASP A 243 25.72 8.73 11.82
C ASP A 243 24.19 8.77 11.91
N LEU A 244 23.67 8.58 13.10
CA LEU A 244 22.23 8.57 13.38
C LEU A 244 21.54 9.90 13.02
N ALA A 245 22.18 11.02 13.28
CA ALA A 245 21.62 12.34 12.95
C ALA A 245 21.45 12.49 11.44
N ARG A 246 22.47 12.13 10.68
CA ARG A 246 22.43 12.13 9.21
C ARG A 246 21.36 11.16 8.66
N CYS A 247 21.21 9.99 9.28
CA CYS A 247 20.18 9.02 8.89
C CYS A 247 18.77 9.58 9.10
N ARG A 248 18.52 10.27 10.22
CA ARG A 248 17.25 10.93 10.49
C ARG A 248 16.99 12.09 9.52
N ASP A 249 17.99 12.91 9.30
CA ASP A 249 17.89 14.08 8.40
C ASP A 249 17.55 13.68 6.97
N ALA A 250 18.02 12.53 6.49
CA ALA A 250 17.67 11.98 5.18
C ALA A 250 16.16 11.68 5.04
N LEU A 251 15.45 11.41 6.14
CA LEU A 251 14.03 11.06 6.12
C LEU A 251 13.09 12.27 6.36
N ARG A 252 13.59 13.34 7.02
CA ARG A 252 12.77 14.52 7.37
C ARG A 252 12.02 15.14 6.20
N PRO A 253 12.64 15.40 5.02
CA PRO A 253 11.93 16.05 3.91
C PRO A 253 10.74 15.24 3.42
N GLY A 254 10.88 13.90 3.37
CA GLY A 254 9.81 13.01 2.99
C GLY A 254 8.67 12.99 3.99
N LEU A 255 8.96 12.94 5.30
CA LEU A 255 7.93 13.00 6.36
C LEU A 255 7.21 14.36 6.34
N ALA A 256 7.95 15.46 6.20
CA ALA A 256 7.37 16.80 6.11
C ALA A 256 6.46 16.96 4.87
N LEU A 257 6.84 16.38 3.72
CA LEU A 257 5.99 16.37 2.53
C LEU A 257 4.64 15.68 2.81
N TYR A 258 4.65 14.50 3.41
CA TYR A 258 3.41 13.78 3.69
C TYR A 258 2.56 14.49 4.74
N ILE A 259 3.15 14.85 5.88
CA ILE A 259 2.41 15.49 6.99
C ILE A 259 1.96 16.90 6.63
N GLY A 260 2.77 17.64 5.86
CA GLY A 260 2.51 19.05 5.51
C GLY A 260 1.83 19.26 4.17
N GLY A 261 2.20 18.48 3.13
CA GLY A 261 1.89 18.81 1.73
C GLY A 261 0.97 17.86 0.98
N MET A 262 0.70 16.65 1.51
CA MET A 262 -0.12 15.65 0.80
C MET A 262 -1.63 15.82 1.06
N GLY A 263 -2.12 17.06 0.98
CA GLY A 263 -3.52 17.40 1.14
C GLY A 263 -3.72 18.88 1.48
N ALA A 264 -4.97 19.30 1.49
CA ALA A 264 -5.35 20.63 1.95
C ALA A 264 -5.23 20.74 3.49
N ARG A 265 -5.17 21.96 4.03
CA ARG A 265 -5.11 22.21 5.48
C ARG A 265 -6.21 21.46 6.27
N THR A 266 -7.38 21.33 5.70
CA THR A 266 -8.55 20.69 6.31
C THR A 266 -8.77 19.22 5.89
N ALA A 267 -7.88 18.66 5.05
CA ALA A 267 -8.04 17.32 4.49
C ALA A 267 -6.67 16.71 4.15
N ASN A 268 -5.87 16.42 5.17
CA ASN A 268 -4.61 15.71 5.04
C ASN A 268 -4.60 14.49 5.97
N PHE A 269 -4.84 13.31 5.43
CA PHE A 269 -4.93 12.07 6.19
C PHE A 269 -3.63 11.68 6.90
N TYR A 270 -2.47 12.09 6.37
CA TYR A 270 -1.16 11.84 7.01
C TYR A 270 -0.96 12.76 8.22
N ASN A 271 -1.41 14.02 8.13
CA ASN A 271 -1.44 14.92 9.27
C ASN A 271 -2.36 14.39 10.37
N ASP A 272 -3.56 13.95 9.99
CA ASP A 272 -4.53 13.37 10.93
C ASP A 272 -3.98 12.11 11.60
N LEU A 273 -3.22 11.27 10.88
CA LEU A 273 -2.59 10.09 11.47
C LEU A 273 -1.48 10.50 12.46
N ALA A 274 -0.62 11.45 12.09
CA ALA A 274 0.42 11.96 13.00
C ALA A 274 -0.18 12.49 14.32
N ARG A 275 -1.32 13.21 14.24
CA ARG A 275 -2.08 13.66 15.41
C ARG A 275 -2.59 12.48 16.24
N ARG A 276 -3.19 11.48 15.62
CA ARG A 276 -3.73 10.28 16.31
C ARG A 276 -2.67 9.48 17.04
N ILE A 277 -1.44 9.52 16.58
CA ILE A 277 -0.31 8.86 17.24
C ILE A 277 0.44 9.77 18.21
N GLY A 278 -0.11 10.95 18.56
CA GLY A 278 0.35 11.81 19.65
C GLY A 278 1.30 12.94 19.24
N TYR A 279 1.37 13.31 17.96
CA TYR A 279 2.18 14.42 17.44
C TYR A 279 1.33 15.59 16.96
N GLU A 280 0.34 16.02 17.74
CA GLU A 280 -0.64 17.04 17.34
C GLU A 280 0.00 18.40 17.07
N ALA A 281 0.84 18.87 18.00
CA ALA A 281 1.50 20.17 17.88
C ALA A 281 2.51 20.21 16.73
N GLU A 282 3.29 19.15 16.59
CA GLU A 282 4.28 19.01 15.55
C GLU A 282 3.63 18.88 14.16
N ALA A 283 2.56 18.09 14.05
CA ALA A 283 1.83 17.93 12.79
C ALA A 283 1.21 19.26 12.32
N ALA A 284 0.66 20.07 13.23
CA ALA A 284 0.16 21.40 12.93
C ALA A 284 1.28 22.32 12.44
N ARG A 285 2.40 22.39 13.19
CA ARG A 285 3.56 23.20 12.85
C ARG A 285 4.18 22.83 11.49
N ILE A 286 4.36 21.52 11.23
CA ILE A 286 4.91 21.03 9.96
C ILE A 286 4.00 21.45 8.80
N GLN A 287 2.68 21.30 8.96
CA GLN A 287 1.73 21.67 7.90
C GLN A 287 1.73 23.17 7.64
N ASP A 288 1.73 24.02 8.68
CA ASP A 288 1.78 25.47 8.54
C ASP A 288 3.03 25.90 7.77
N LEU A 289 4.20 25.44 8.20
CA LEU A 289 5.46 25.76 7.55
C LEU A 289 5.50 25.28 6.10
N PHE A 290 5.00 24.06 5.84
CA PHE A 290 5.03 23.48 4.51
C PHE A 290 4.13 24.25 3.53
N LEU A 291 2.91 24.58 3.94
CA LEU A 291 1.94 25.34 3.14
C LEU A 291 2.36 26.79 2.92
N ASP A 292 3.15 27.36 3.86
CA ASP A 292 3.79 28.67 3.70
C ASP A 292 5.01 28.64 2.75
N GLY A 293 5.34 27.49 2.16
CA GLY A 293 6.51 27.34 1.28
C GLY A 293 7.84 27.16 2.00
N LYS A 294 7.88 27.14 3.34
CA LYS A 294 9.06 27.03 4.19
C LYS A 294 9.48 25.55 4.36
N ARG A 295 9.75 24.86 3.24
CA ARG A 295 9.94 23.40 3.22
C ARG A 295 11.08 22.89 4.09
N GLU A 296 12.20 23.62 4.14
CA GLU A 296 13.35 23.25 4.99
C GLU A 296 13.01 23.37 6.48
N GLN A 297 12.28 24.42 6.87
CA GLN A 297 11.83 24.60 8.25
C GLN A 297 10.78 23.55 8.61
N ALA A 298 9.90 23.16 7.68
CA ALA A 298 8.94 22.08 7.88
C ALA A 298 9.66 20.74 8.09
N ALA A 299 10.72 20.46 7.32
CA ALA A 299 11.55 19.27 7.52
C ALA A 299 12.24 19.30 8.89
N ALA A 300 12.85 20.43 9.27
CA ALA A 300 13.49 20.59 10.59
C ALA A 300 12.49 20.48 11.77
N ALA A 301 11.21 20.73 11.54
CA ALA A 301 10.16 20.60 12.57
C ALA A 301 9.71 19.14 12.81
N VAL A 302 10.12 18.18 11.96
CA VAL A 302 9.82 16.75 12.18
C VAL A 302 10.65 16.25 13.37
N PRO A 303 10.04 15.78 14.48
CA PRO A 303 10.82 15.37 15.65
C PRO A 303 11.53 14.03 15.44
N ASP A 304 12.68 13.85 16.08
CA ASP A 304 13.44 12.60 16.06
C ASP A 304 12.62 11.41 16.53
N ALA A 305 11.80 11.60 17.58
CA ALA A 305 10.94 10.56 18.12
C ALA A 305 9.96 10.00 17.08
N LEU A 306 9.34 10.86 16.27
CA LEU A 306 8.44 10.40 15.20
C LEU A 306 9.20 9.61 14.14
N ILE A 307 10.41 10.07 13.75
CA ILE A 307 11.24 9.35 12.78
C ILE A 307 11.58 7.96 13.31
N ASP A 308 12.03 7.87 14.56
CA ASP A 308 12.42 6.62 15.20
C ASP A 308 11.24 5.65 15.38
N GLU A 309 10.03 6.17 15.61
CA GLU A 309 8.82 5.35 15.74
C GLU A 309 8.38 4.71 14.41
N VAL A 310 8.43 5.46 13.31
CA VAL A 310 7.84 5.03 12.03
C VAL A 310 8.87 4.57 10.99
N SER A 311 10.15 4.46 11.37
CA SER A 311 11.25 4.16 10.44
C SER A 311 12.30 3.25 11.07
N LEU A 312 13.17 2.68 10.23
CA LEU A 312 14.37 1.96 10.63
C LEU A 312 15.58 2.83 10.31
N VAL A 313 16.20 3.44 11.33
CA VAL A 313 17.26 4.44 11.15
C VAL A 313 18.48 4.19 12.04
N GLY A 314 19.67 4.46 11.51
CA GLY A 314 20.92 4.42 12.24
C GLY A 314 21.80 3.20 11.95
N PRO A 315 22.73 2.85 12.85
CA PRO A 315 23.61 1.71 12.69
C PRO A 315 22.86 0.36 12.61
N PRO A 316 23.50 -0.68 12.05
CA PRO A 316 22.90 -2.01 11.90
C PRO A 316 22.28 -2.56 13.20
N ASP A 317 22.99 -2.47 14.31
CA ASP A 317 22.50 -3.00 15.60
C ASP A 317 21.25 -2.27 16.08
N ARG A 318 21.20 -0.93 15.94
CA ARG A 318 20.00 -0.16 16.27
C ARG A 318 18.79 -0.58 15.41
N ILE A 319 19.01 -0.87 14.13
CA ILE A 319 17.95 -1.37 13.25
C ILE A 319 17.47 -2.74 13.72
N LYS A 320 18.38 -3.66 14.07
CA LYS A 320 18.04 -4.99 14.60
C LYS A 320 17.23 -4.87 15.90
N ASP A 321 17.64 -4.02 16.83
CA ASP A 321 16.90 -3.75 18.08
C ASP A 321 15.49 -3.21 17.79
N ARG A 322 15.37 -2.27 16.85
CA ARG A 322 14.07 -1.68 16.49
C ARG A 322 13.12 -2.69 15.86
N LEU A 323 13.62 -3.67 15.12
CA LEU A 323 12.81 -4.74 14.50
C LEU A 323 12.10 -5.60 15.54
N GLN A 324 12.61 -5.70 16.79
CA GLN A 324 11.95 -6.46 17.85
C GLN A 324 10.53 -5.97 18.12
N ALA A 325 10.30 -4.65 18.15
CA ALA A 325 8.97 -4.09 18.35
C ALA A 325 7.99 -4.49 17.22
N TRP A 326 8.49 -4.56 15.99
CA TRP A 326 7.70 -5.03 14.84
C TRP A 326 7.39 -6.52 14.91
N GLN A 327 8.37 -7.34 15.31
CA GLN A 327 8.17 -8.78 15.52
C GLN A 327 7.17 -9.05 16.64
N ASP A 328 7.14 -8.26 17.70
CA ASP A 328 6.22 -8.44 18.81
C ASP A 328 4.76 -8.17 18.44
N ILE A 329 4.50 -7.18 17.58
CA ILE A 329 3.15 -6.95 17.05
C ILE A 329 2.79 -7.93 15.91
N ALA A 330 3.77 -8.47 15.20
CA ALA A 330 3.53 -9.52 14.21
C ALA A 330 3.07 -10.82 14.88
N LYS A 331 3.58 -11.18 16.05
CA LYS A 331 3.09 -12.30 16.88
C LYS A 331 1.61 -12.18 17.25
N LYS A 332 1.07 -10.95 17.27
CA LYS A 332 -0.36 -10.65 17.48
C LYS A 332 -1.17 -10.65 16.18
N HIS A 333 -0.57 -11.00 15.05
CA HIS A 333 -1.11 -10.86 13.70
C HIS A 333 -1.46 -9.41 13.29
N TRP A 334 -0.94 -8.40 13.98
CA TRP A 334 -1.20 -6.99 13.68
C TRP A 334 -0.42 -6.47 12.48
N VAL A 335 0.66 -7.17 12.14
CA VAL A 335 1.49 -6.97 10.94
C VAL A 335 1.79 -8.33 10.34
N GLY A 336 1.51 -8.50 9.06
CA GLY A 336 1.85 -9.72 8.33
C GLY A 336 3.16 -9.61 7.55
N SER A 337 3.46 -8.42 7.02
CA SER A 337 4.72 -8.12 6.33
C SER A 337 5.17 -6.68 6.55
N LEU A 338 6.49 -6.42 6.49
CA LEU A 338 7.05 -5.06 6.43
C LEU A 338 7.46 -4.72 5.01
N VAL A 339 7.04 -3.55 4.52
CA VAL A 339 7.49 -3.01 3.23
C VAL A 339 8.63 -2.02 3.45
N LEU A 340 9.85 -2.44 3.18
CA LEU A 340 11.05 -1.64 3.39
C LEU A 340 11.22 -0.61 2.26
N ALA A 341 10.93 0.64 2.53
CA ALA A 341 11.02 1.71 1.55
C ALA A 341 12.40 2.40 1.64
N GLY A 342 13.13 2.40 0.52
CA GLY A 342 14.43 3.06 0.43
C GLY A 342 15.61 2.20 0.89
N ALA A 343 15.41 0.95 1.32
CA ALA A 343 16.50 0.05 1.67
C ALA A 343 17.43 -0.19 0.46
N ASP A 344 18.72 -0.13 0.68
CA ASP A 344 19.74 -0.63 -0.24
C ASP A 344 20.06 -2.11 0.05
N ALA A 345 20.94 -2.71 -0.74
CA ALA A 345 21.30 -4.12 -0.58
C ALA A 345 21.93 -4.43 0.78
N ALA A 346 22.70 -3.50 1.37
CA ALA A 346 23.32 -3.69 2.67
C ALA A 346 22.27 -3.71 3.79
N ALA A 347 21.34 -2.74 3.77
CA ALA A 347 20.24 -2.68 4.72
C ALA A 347 19.30 -3.90 4.60
N MET A 348 19.01 -4.35 3.37
CA MET A 348 18.21 -5.56 3.15
C MET A 348 18.85 -6.80 3.78
N ARG A 349 20.18 -6.98 3.67
CA ARG A 349 20.89 -8.10 4.30
C ARG A 349 20.81 -8.07 5.81
N VAL A 350 21.08 -6.90 6.40
CA VAL A 350 21.01 -6.72 7.87
C VAL A 350 19.62 -7.04 8.41
N ILE A 351 18.58 -6.56 7.72
CA ILE A 351 17.18 -6.76 8.13
C ILE A 351 16.75 -8.21 7.90
N ALA A 352 17.12 -8.81 6.76
CA ALA A 352 16.84 -10.22 6.48
C ALA A 352 17.45 -11.15 7.52
N GLU A 353 18.71 -10.91 7.90
CA GLU A 353 19.43 -11.67 8.92
C GLU A 353 18.75 -11.63 10.30
N ALA A 354 18.04 -10.54 10.62
CA ALA A 354 17.33 -10.35 11.88
C ALA A 354 15.90 -10.93 11.89
N VAL A 355 15.30 -11.17 10.71
CA VAL A 355 13.86 -11.49 10.59
C VAL A 355 13.62 -12.85 9.95
N LEU A 356 14.41 -13.22 8.92
CA LEU A 356 14.25 -14.45 8.14
C LEU A 356 15.24 -15.53 8.58
#